data_607ec90df99955d6aa838388267f880d
#
_entry.id   607ec90df99955d6aa838388267f880d
#
_cell.length_a   1.000
_cell.length_b   1.000
_cell.length_c   1.000
_cell.angle_alpha   90.00
_cell.angle_beta   90.00
_cell.angle_gamma   90.00
#
_symmetry.space_group_name_H-M   'P 1'
#
loop_
_entity.id
_entity.type
_entity.pdbx_description
1 polymer ?
#
loop_
_entity_poly.entity_id
_entity_poly.type
_entity_poly.pdbx_seq_one_letter_code
_entity_poly.pdbx_strand_id
1 'polypeptide(L)'
;WTLSRGLGDVYKRQRWFCQHTPREFMDLEKILALTKNLSVLIVEDELALRESFQLLLQNLFAEVDTAEDGQEALNKMDERDYDIVFTDLSMPRMSGLRLVDHIRKKSHLQIVIAISAHDDEEFAEALAPYNVKLLTKPLEMDELFETLVPLCEQLR
;
A
#
# COMPACT_ATOMS: atom_id res chain seq x y z
N TRP A 1 44.53 0.44 1.52
CA TRP A 1 43.46 -0.11 0.65
C TRP A 1 42.14 -0.39 1.39
N THR A 2 42.15 -0.56 2.69
CA THR A 2 40.95 -0.82 3.52
C THR A 2 40.29 0.46 4.08
N LEU A 3 40.96 1.60 4.05
CA LEU A 3 40.43 2.89 4.54
C LEU A 3 39.44 3.57 3.58
N SER A 4 39.47 3.22 2.29
CA SER A 4 38.61 3.85 1.29
C SER A 4 37.16 3.29 1.25
N ARG A 5 36.93 2.07 1.75
CA ARG A 5 35.59 1.47 1.83
C ARG A 5 34.76 2.00 2.99
N GLY A 6 35.36 2.33 4.11
CA GLY A 6 34.66 2.85 5.28
C GLY A 6 34.18 4.30 5.12
N LEU A 7 34.96 5.14 4.42
CA LEU A 7 34.60 6.54 4.17
C LEU A 7 33.41 6.70 3.20
N GLY A 8 33.29 5.81 2.21
CA GLY A 8 32.19 5.83 1.27
C GLY A 8 30.83 5.52 1.91
N ASP A 9 30.80 4.60 2.87
CA ASP A 9 29.56 4.21 3.57
C ASP A 9 29.16 5.25 4.62
N VAL A 10 30.12 5.89 5.29
CA VAL A 10 29.85 7.02 6.19
C VAL A 10 29.32 8.22 5.40
N TYR A 11 29.88 8.49 4.22
CA TYR A 11 29.44 9.59 3.35
C TYR A 11 28.06 9.34 2.74
N LYS A 12 27.75 8.10 2.38
CA LYS A 12 26.39 7.70 1.92
C LYS A 12 25.37 7.82 3.04
N ARG A 13 25.71 7.40 4.27
CA ARG A 13 24.84 7.57 5.44
C ARG A 13 24.64 9.05 5.80
N GLN A 14 25.70 9.87 5.79
CA GLN A 14 25.59 11.32 6.04
C GLN A 14 24.75 12.02 4.95
N ARG A 15 24.91 11.63 3.68
CA ARG A 15 24.13 12.20 2.58
C ARG A 15 22.66 11.81 2.67
N TRP A 16 22.37 10.62 3.15
CA TRP A 16 21.01 10.17 3.43
C TRP A 16 20.38 10.99 4.57
N PHE A 17 21.11 11.19 5.67
CA PHE A 17 20.68 12.05 6.78
C PHE A 17 20.47 13.52 6.40
N CYS A 18 21.24 14.05 5.45
CA CYS A 18 21.09 15.42 4.98
C CYS A 18 19.97 15.62 3.97
N GLN A 19 19.45 14.54 3.38
CA GLN A 19 18.38 14.58 2.38
C GLN A 19 16.97 14.35 2.98
N HIS A 20 16.88 13.83 4.20
CA HIS A 20 15.62 13.58 4.88
C HIS A 20 15.40 14.60 5.99
N THR A 21 14.24 15.23 5.97
CA THR A 21 13.88 16.20 7.00
C THR A 21 13.52 15.47 8.31
N PRO A 22 13.68 16.13 9.48
CA PRO A 22 13.21 15.56 10.76
C PRO A 22 11.72 15.12 10.71
N ARG A 23 10.93 15.74 9.85
CA ARG A 23 9.52 15.40 9.63
C ARG A 23 9.36 14.02 9.01
N GLU A 24 10.14 13.69 7.98
CA GLU A 24 10.11 12.38 7.31
C GLU A 24 10.47 11.22 8.26
N PHE A 25 11.40 11.44 9.19
CA PHE A 25 11.73 10.45 10.23
C PHE A 25 10.60 10.26 11.23
N MET A 26 9.97 11.33 11.66
CA MET A 26 8.82 11.25 12.57
C MET A 26 7.63 10.57 11.92
N ASP A 27 7.43 10.78 10.63
CA ASP A 27 6.36 10.13 9.86
C ASP A 27 6.61 8.62 9.71
N LEU A 28 7.85 8.19 9.48
CA LEU A 28 8.20 6.76 9.42
C LEU A 28 8.04 6.06 10.77
N GLU A 29 8.52 6.63 11.86
CA GLU A 29 8.33 6.05 13.20
C GLU A 29 6.85 5.93 13.55
N LYS A 30 6.08 6.95 13.23
CA LYS A 30 4.63 6.96 13.45
C LYS A 30 3.95 5.87 12.64
N ILE A 31 4.25 5.75 11.33
CA ILE A 31 3.63 4.73 10.50
C ILE A 31 3.99 3.32 10.96
N LEU A 32 5.24 3.05 11.31
CA LEU A 32 5.66 1.75 11.84
C LEU A 32 4.93 1.39 13.14
N ALA A 33 4.75 2.36 14.03
CA ALA A 33 3.99 2.14 15.27
C ALA A 33 2.51 1.82 15.02
N LEU A 34 1.93 2.38 13.93
CA LEU A 34 0.53 2.16 13.56
C LEU A 34 0.33 0.83 12.82
N THR A 35 1.28 0.41 11.99
CA THR A 35 1.11 -0.70 11.03
C THR A 35 1.68 -2.03 11.48
N LYS A 36 2.59 -2.05 12.45
CA LYS A 36 3.35 -3.23 12.89
C LYS A 36 2.53 -4.46 13.30
N ASN A 37 1.27 -4.29 13.61
CA ASN A 37 0.36 -5.37 14.00
C ASN A 37 -0.78 -5.58 13.00
N LEU A 38 -0.78 -4.87 11.89
CA LEU A 38 -1.81 -4.92 10.86
C LEU A 38 -1.45 -5.90 9.75
N SER A 39 -2.48 -6.46 9.13
CA SER A 39 -2.40 -7.35 7.98
C SER A 39 -2.93 -6.67 6.72
N VAL A 40 -2.27 -6.92 5.60
CA VAL A 40 -2.67 -6.37 4.31
C VAL A 40 -2.75 -7.43 3.23
N LEU A 41 -3.66 -7.21 2.29
CA LEU A 41 -3.77 -7.96 1.04
C LEU A 41 -3.47 -7.01 -0.13
N ILE A 42 -2.55 -7.41 -1.00
CA ILE A 42 -2.20 -6.70 -2.23
C ILE A 42 -2.80 -7.45 -3.42
N VAL A 43 -3.59 -6.76 -4.23
CA VAL A 43 -4.19 -7.31 -5.45
C VAL A 43 -3.61 -6.59 -6.66
N GLU A 44 -2.76 -7.28 -7.41
CA GLU A 44 -2.04 -6.77 -8.56
C GLU A 44 -1.76 -7.93 -9.54
N ASP A 45 -2.14 -7.80 -10.80
CA ASP A 45 -2.00 -8.86 -11.79
C ASP A 45 -0.57 -8.98 -12.34
N GLU A 46 0.18 -7.89 -12.40
CA GLU A 46 1.56 -7.89 -12.87
C GLU A 46 2.51 -8.38 -11.77
N LEU A 47 3.16 -9.53 -12.01
CA LEU A 47 4.04 -10.19 -11.04
C LEU A 47 5.14 -9.26 -10.50
N ALA A 48 5.85 -8.54 -11.37
CA ALA A 48 6.97 -7.69 -10.97
C ALA A 48 6.50 -6.52 -10.06
N LEU A 49 5.36 -5.90 -10.36
CA LEU A 49 4.77 -4.85 -9.54
C LEU A 49 4.27 -5.42 -8.21
N ARG A 50 3.61 -6.57 -8.24
CA ARG A 50 3.10 -7.26 -7.05
C ARG A 50 4.23 -7.61 -6.07
N GLU A 51 5.33 -8.20 -6.57
CA GLU A 51 6.50 -8.53 -5.75
C GLU A 51 7.19 -7.28 -5.19
N SER A 52 7.35 -6.24 -6.01
CA SER A 52 7.97 -4.98 -5.57
C SER A 52 7.14 -4.30 -4.47
N PHE A 53 5.83 -4.28 -4.62
CA PHE A 53 4.93 -3.70 -3.64
C PHE A 53 4.86 -4.54 -2.36
N GLN A 54 4.88 -5.86 -2.48
CA GLN A 54 4.99 -6.78 -1.35
C GLN A 54 6.25 -6.52 -0.53
N LEU A 55 7.42 -6.42 -1.17
CA LEU A 55 8.69 -6.11 -0.51
C LEU A 55 8.65 -4.78 0.23
N LEU A 56 8.03 -3.77 -0.34
CA LEU A 56 7.85 -2.48 0.29
C LEU A 56 6.99 -2.59 1.56
N LEU A 57 5.81 -3.20 1.46
CA LEU A 57 4.87 -3.28 2.57
C LEU A 57 5.29 -4.27 3.66
N GLN A 58 6.09 -5.29 3.36
CA GLN A 58 6.65 -6.21 4.37
C GLN A 58 7.54 -5.52 5.41
N ASN A 59 8.10 -4.34 5.08
CA ASN A 59 8.85 -3.54 6.04
C ASN A 59 7.95 -2.68 6.95
N LEU A 60 6.67 -2.54 6.62
CA LEU A 60 5.72 -1.69 7.33
C LEU A 60 4.69 -2.50 8.14
N PHE A 61 4.21 -3.61 7.59
CA PHE A 61 3.11 -4.38 8.14
C PHE A 61 3.56 -5.73 8.71
N ALA A 62 2.78 -6.27 9.66
CA ALA A 62 3.06 -7.58 10.27
C ALA A 62 2.90 -8.72 9.27
N GLU A 63 1.87 -8.66 8.46
CA GLU A 63 1.52 -9.70 7.49
C GLU A 63 1.12 -9.07 6.16
N VAL A 64 1.70 -9.57 5.08
CA VAL A 64 1.46 -9.08 3.72
C VAL A 64 1.21 -10.28 2.81
N ASP A 65 -0.04 -10.45 2.41
CA ASP A 65 -0.45 -11.44 1.42
C ASP A 65 -0.67 -10.77 0.06
N THR A 66 -0.63 -11.55 -0.99
CA THR A 66 -0.83 -11.07 -2.36
C THR A 66 -1.88 -11.91 -3.08
N ALA A 67 -2.55 -11.31 -4.06
CA ALA A 67 -3.45 -11.98 -4.98
C ALA A 67 -3.18 -11.47 -6.41
N GLU A 68 -3.26 -12.35 -7.39
CA GLU A 68 -3.02 -12.00 -8.79
C GLU A 68 -4.26 -11.45 -9.50
N ASP A 69 -5.43 -11.63 -8.93
CA ASP A 69 -6.69 -11.09 -9.45
C ASP A 69 -7.75 -10.94 -8.34
N GLY A 70 -8.87 -10.32 -8.70
CA GLY A 70 -9.95 -10.08 -7.76
C GLY A 70 -10.63 -11.35 -7.23
N GLN A 71 -10.64 -12.43 -7.99
CA GLN A 71 -11.23 -13.70 -7.52
C GLN A 71 -10.35 -14.37 -6.46
N GLU A 72 -9.05 -14.42 -6.67
CA GLU A 72 -8.11 -14.91 -5.65
C GLU A 72 -8.18 -14.04 -4.38
N ALA A 73 -8.29 -12.73 -4.55
CA ALA A 73 -8.46 -11.81 -3.42
C ALA A 73 -9.70 -12.13 -2.60
N LEU A 74 -10.86 -12.34 -3.24
CA LEU A 74 -12.10 -12.71 -2.56
C LEU A 74 -11.98 -14.05 -1.84
N ASN A 75 -11.34 -15.06 -2.46
CA ASN A 75 -11.12 -16.35 -1.84
C ASN A 75 -10.27 -16.23 -0.56
N LYS A 76 -9.18 -15.45 -0.62
CA LYS A 76 -8.34 -15.19 0.56
C LYS A 76 -9.08 -14.44 1.66
N MET A 77 -9.92 -13.46 1.29
CA MET A 77 -10.76 -12.73 2.24
C MET A 77 -11.91 -13.58 2.85
N ASP A 78 -12.29 -14.68 2.22
CA ASP A 78 -13.21 -15.67 2.79
C ASP A 78 -12.51 -16.58 3.83
N GLU A 79 -11.21 -16.78 3.69
CA GLU A 79 -10.41 -17.63 4.58
C GLU A 79 -9.92 -16.88 5.82
N ARG A 80 -9.62 -15.57 5.68
CA ARG A 80 -9.16 -14.72 6.77
C ARG A 80 -9.48 -13.24 6.56
N ASP A 81 -9.52 -12.50 7.67
CA ASP A 81 -9.67 -11.05 7.64
C ASP A 81 -8.33 -10.35 7.35
N TYR A 82 -8.42 -9.23 6.65
CA TYR A 82 -7.31 -8.28 6.44
C TYR A 82 -7.73 -6.90 6.93
N ASP A 83 -6.79 -6.17 7.53
CA ASP A 83 -7.05 -4.80 7.98
C ASP A 83 -7.17 -3.83 6.81
N ILE A 84 -6.32 -3.99 5.80
CA ILE A 84 -6.29 -3.13 4.61
C ILE A 84 -6.17 -3.99 3.34
N VAL A 85 -6.92 -3.63 2.31
CA VAL A 85 -6.80 -4.20 0.97
C VAL A 85 -6.31 -3.12 0.00
N PHE A 86 -5.16 -3.37 -0.63
CA PHE A 86 -4.69 -2.59 -1.77
C PHE A 86 -5.09 -3.28 -3.05
N THR A 87 -5.68 -2.58 -4.00
CA THR A 87 -6.06 -3.15 -5.29
C THR A 87 -5.70 -2.25 -6.45
N ASP A 88 -5.06 -2.81 -7.47
CA ASP A 88 -5.01 -2.18 -8.78
C ASP A 88 -6.43 -2.12 -9.36
N LEU A 89 -6.74 -1.04 -10.06
CA LEU A 89 -8.03 -0.86 -10.73
C LEU A 89 -8.06 -1.51 -12.12
N SER A 90 -6.94 -1.51 -12.82
CA SER A 90 -6.83 -2.00 -14.20
C SER A 90 -6.30 -3.43 -14.23
N MET A 91 -7.16 -4.40 -13.95
CA MET A 91 -6.80 -5.84 -14.00
C MET A 91 -7.70 -6.59 -14.99
N PRO A 92 -7.15 -7.63 -15.66
CA PRO A 92 -7.97 -8.54 -16.47
C PRO A 92 -8.92 -9.37 -15.59
N ARG A 93 -9.94 -9.99 -16.19
CA ARG A 93 -10.94 -10.84 -15.54
C ARG A 93 -11.85 -10.10 -14.56
N MET A 94 -11.35 -9.72 -13.39
CA MET A 94 -12.09 -8.93 -12.42
C MET A 94 -11.34 -7.61 -12.18
N SER A 95 -11.89 -6.49 -12.64
CA SER A 95 -11.34 -5.17 -12.38
C SER A 95 -11.37 -4.83 -10.88
N GLY A 96 -10.46 -3.95 -10.46
CA GLY A 96 -10.44 -3.48 -9.07
C GLY A 96 -11.76 -2.83 -8.64
N LEU A 97 -12.47 -2.15 -9.54
CA LEU A 97 -13.78 -1.58 -9.26
C LEU A 97 -14.82 -2.65 -8.92
N ARG A 98 -14.85 -3.77 -9.65
CA ARG A 98 -15.74 -4.90 -9.34
C ARG A 98 -15.36 -5.57 -8.02
N LEU A 99 -14.07 -5.68 -7.74
CA LEU A 99 -13.59 -6.18 -6.45
C LEU A 99 -14.06 -5.30 -5.30
N VAL A 100 -13.93 -3.99 -5.42
CA VAL A 100 -14.43 -3.01 -4.43
C VAL A 100 -15.93 -3.18 -4.20
N ASP A 101 -16.72 -3.31 -5.26
CA ASP A 101 -18.17 -3.54 -5.16
C ASP A 101 -18.50 -4.82 -4.37
N HIS A 102 -17.80 -5.94 -4.64
CA HIS A 102 -17.95 -7.18 -3.88
C HIS A 102 -17.56 -7.02 -2.41
N ILE A 103 -16.43 -6.35 -2.13
CA ILE A 103 -16.00 -6.09 -0.75
C ILE A 103 -17.04 -5.27 -0.01
N ARG A 104 -17.58 -4.21 -0.61
CA ARG A 104 -18.58 -3.34 0.01
C ARG A 104 -19.90 -4.04 0.29
N LYS A 105 -20.31 -5.00 -0.53
CA LYS A 105 -21.49 -5.84 -0.29
C LYS A 105 -21.33 -6.74 0.95
N LYS A 106 -20.09 -7.15 1.27
CA LYS A 106 -19.78 -7.96 2.45
C LYS A 106 -19.48 -7.11 3.69
N SER A 107 -18.72 -6.03 3.53
CA SER A 107 -18.29 -5.16 4.62
C SER A 107 -18.15 -3.71 4.17
N HIS A 108 -18.93 -2.83 4.79
CA HIS A 108 -18.82 -1.39 4.58
C HIS A 108 -17.60 -0.79 5.29
N LEU A 109 -17.06 -1.49 6.30
CA LEU A 109 -15.97 -1.00 7.15
C LEU A 109 -14.57 -1.41 6.67
N GLN A 110 -14.48 -2.35 5.72
CA GLN A 110 -13.20 -2.78 5.17
C GLN A 110 -12.44 -1.59 4.57
N ILE A 111 -11.22 -1.35 5.06
CA ILE A 111 -10.35 -0.33 4.45
C ILE A 111 -9.84 -0.85 3.11
N VAL A 112 -10.12 -0.09 2.06
CA VAL A 112 -9.66 -0.37 0.70
C VAL A 112 -8.94 0.84 0.15
N ILE A 113 -7.75 0.62 -0.39
CA ILE A 113 -6.95 1.61 -1.09
C ILE A 113 -6.81 1.13 -2.54
N ALA A 114 -7.36 1.88 -3.47
CA ALA A 114 -7.24 1.60 -4.89
C ALA A 114 -6.01 2.31 -5.47
N ILE A 115 -5.33 1.66 -6.39
CA ILE A 115 -4.16 2.20 -7.09
C ILE A 115 -4.49 2.24 -8.58
N SER A 116 -4.31 3.39 -9.22
CA SER A 116 -4.61 3.58 -10.63
C SER A 116 -3.43 4.14 -11.42
N ALA A 117 -3.44 3.95 -12.73
CA ALA A 117 -2.56 4.67 -13.63
C ALA A 117 -2.96 6.16 -13.71
N HIS A 118 -2.07 7.02 -14.17
CA HIS A 118 -2.10 8.48 -14.01
C HIS A 118 -3.32 9.24 -14.60
N ASP A 119 -4.12 8.62 -15.46
CA ASP A 119 -5.18 9.32 -16.21
C ASP A 119 -6.61 8.80 -15.95
N ASP A 120 -6.82 8.13 -14.82
CA ASP A 120 -8.08 7.42 -14.55
C ASP A 120 -9.10 8.28 -13.76
N GLU A 121 -9.41 9.51 -14.22
CA GLU A 121 -10.47 10.35 -13.61
C GLU A 121 -11.83 9.63 -13.57
N GLU A 122 -12.12 8.77 -14.56
CA GLU A 122 -13.32 7.95 -14.60
C GLU A 122 -13.44 7.02 -13.38
N PHE A 123 -12.32 6.49 -12.90
CA PHE A 123 -12.33 5.62 -11.70
C PHE A 123 -12.57 6.41 -10.41
N ALA A 124 -12.10 7.65 -10.32
CA ALA A 124 -12.36 8.50 -9.16
C ALA A 124 -13.85 8.74 -8.97
N GLU A 125 -14.58 9.04 -10.05
CA GLU A 125 -16.03 9.19 -10.03
C GLU A 125 -16.74 7.88 -9.69
N ALA A 126 -16.30 6.76 -10.29
CA ALA A 126 -16.87 5.43 -10.06
C ALA A 126 -16.65 4.94 -8.63
N LEU A 127 -15.54 5.31 -7.99
CA LEU A 127 -15.19 4.92 -6.61
C LEU A 127 -15.81 5.83 -5.54
N ALA A 128 -16.27 7.04 -5.91
CA ALA A 128 -16.83 8.00 -4.96
C ALA A 128 -17.92 7.41 -4.03
N PRO A 129 -18.86 6.57 -4.50
CA PRO A 129 -19.89 5.97 -3.64
C PRO A 129 -19.36 4.96 -2.62
N TYR A 130 -18.15 4.42 -2.84
CA TYR A 130 -17.62 3.30 -2.05
C TYR A 130 -16.71 3.72 -0.88
N ASN A 131 -16.42 5.01 -0.72
CA ASN A 131 -15.50 5.52 0.29
C ASN A 131 -14.13 4.80 0.27
N VAL A 132 -13.51 4.73 -0.90
CA VAL A 132 -12.21 4.14 -1.17
C VAL A 132 -11.18 5.25 -1.35
N LYS A 133 -10.00 5.08 -0.78
CA LYS A 133 -8.87 5.98 -1.05
C LYS A 133 -8.22 5.59 -2.37
N LEU A 134 -7.88 6.59 -3.18
CA LEU A 134 -7.26 6.41 -4.48
C LEU A 134 -5.84 6.96 -4.44
N LEU A 135 -4.87 6.12 -4.82
CA LEU A 135 -3.48 6.48 -5.06
C LEU A 135 -3.16 6.34 -6.54
N THR A 136 -2.24 7.14 -7.06
CA THR A 136 -1.82 7.10 -8.45
C THR A 136 -0.43 6.49 -8.61
N LYS A 137 -0.22 5.77 -9.73
CA LYS A 137 1.11 5.26 -10.11
C LYS A 137 1.92 6.37 -10.81
N PRO A 138 3.23 6.50 -10.58
CA PRO A 138 4.05 5.73 -9.65
C PRO A 138 3.74 6.08 -8.18
N LEU A 139 3.75 5.06 -7.32
CA LEU A 139 3.41 5.23 -5.91
C LEU A 139 4.53 5.97 -5.17
N GLU A 140 4.21 7.17 -4.67
CA GLU A 140 5.11 7.98 -3.87
C GLU A 140 4.96 7.64 -2.37
N MET A 141 6.10 7.53 -1.66
CA MET A 141 6.09 7.15 -0.24
C MET A 141 5.36 8.16 0.65
N ASP A 142 5.50 9.44 0.36
CA ASP A 142 4.84 10.50 1.11
C ASP A 142 3.32 10.41 0.98
N GLU A 143 2.81 10.21 -0.25
CA GLU A 143 1.39 10.03 -0.53
C GLU A 143 0.84 8.76 0.16
N LEU A 144 1.61 7.67 0.13
CA LEU A 144 1.27 6.44 0.83
C LEU A 144 1.15 6.66 2.34
N PHE A 145 2.12 7.33 2.96
CA PHE A 145 2.10 7.60 4.40
C PHE A 145 1.00 8.57 4.81
N GLU A 146 0.78 9.63 4.04
CA GLU A 146 -0.33 10.58 4.26
C GLU A 146 -1.70 9.89 4.18
N THR A 147 -1.82 8.86 3.33
CA THR A 147 -3.03 8.06 3.22
C THR A 147 -3.17 7.05 4.35
N LEU A 148 -2.09 6.34 4.71
CA LEU A 148 -2.12 5.27 5.71
C LEU A 148 -2.32 5.78 7.13
N VAL A 149 -1.68 6.89 7.52
CA VAL A 149 -1.73 7.37 8.91
C VAL A 149 -3.15 7.56 9.41
N PRO A 150 -4.03 8.36 8.76
CA PRO A 150 -5.39 8.56 9.25
C PRO A 150 -6.23 7.27 9.21
N LEU A 151 -6.01 6.39 8.23
CA LEU A 151 -6.73 5.12 8.12
C LEU A 151 -6.33 4.15 9.25
N CYS A 152 -5.05 4.03 9.54
CA CYS A 152 -4.56 3.17 10.61
C CYS A 152 -4.93 3.69 12.02
N GLU A 153 -5.06 5.00 12.19
CA GLU A 153 -5.54 5.61 13.43
C GLU A 153 -7.01 5.22 13.73
N GLN A 154 -7.82 4.97 12.70
CA GLN A 154 -9.22 4.51 12.87
C GLN A 154 -9.32 3.04 13.31
N LEU A 155 -8.27 2.24 13.11
CA LEU A 155 -8.24 0.82 13.52
C LEU A 155 -7.81 0.60 14.98
N ARG A 156 -7.50 1.65 15.70
CA ARG A 156 -7.20 1.65 17.14
C ARG A 156 -8.44 1.94 17.93
#